data_84518f4aa457d31ca1b1ac6b4bfde2c6
#
_entry.id   84518f4aa457d31ca1b1ac6b4bfde2c6
#
_cell.length_a   1.000
_cell.length_b   1.000
_cell.length_c   1.000
_cell.angle_alpha   90.00
_cell.angle_beta   90.00
_cell.angle_gamma   90.00
#
_symmetry.space_group_name_H-M   'P 1'
#
loop_
_entity.id
_entity.type
_entity.pdbx_description
1 polymer ?
#
loop_
_entity_poly.entity_id
_entity_poly.type
_entity_poly.pdbx_seq_one_letter_code
_entity_poly.pdbx_strand_id
1 'polypeptide(L)'
;MLSKLTIKNVALIEQAEIEFGEGLNVLSGETGAGKSVILDSVNFVLGAKADRAMIRYGETECMVKAEFFVPETSKAVVTLRDMDIETDGEIIISRKFSENGKNAIKINGNTVTASMLRKVTDSLVDVHGQSEHFFLLKESNQLKTLDGVIGATLTPLKIELAELLKEKKGIEGQIALLGGDEKERERRLDILQFQIEEIEGAGLKEGEEEELLTKRNKIANLEKIISALRNALQALTGESGVCDGLRMASRSLIGIAKIDSEYATVCDRIETLAVDVDDVSETISDMTDGLYFDENEAEETENRLDLYHSLKRKYGKNYAEIQAYLTKIREEYDLLADCEGQYAILTAEMEKLNKKIFAVCKKITELRKKQGFEFCHRVTEELKTLNIASAQFAIDFKNYNEADVDKANGNGLDDVCFMFSANAGEPMKPLGKIISGGEMSRFMLAIKTQLSNVNEISTYIFDEIDAGISGKTAKVVGEKLARIAKNTQIIAVSHLAQIAVMSDDEFLIEKSEVDGKTLTKVYPLDEKEKLQEIVRLLGGANDEEYALKHAEELLKQAKEYKNSIN
;
A
#
# COMPACT_ATOMS: atom_id res chain seq x y z
N MET A 1 -7.45 -11.71 24.77
CA MET A 1 -8.20 -10.86 25.72
C MET A 1 -7.33 -9.74 26.24
N LEU A 2 -7.94 -8.63 26.69
CA LEU A 2 -7.27 -7.57 27.46
C LEU A 2 -7.10 -8.06 28.90
N SER A 3 -5.87 -8.27 29.33
CA SER A 3 -5.59 -8.78 30.68
C SER A 3 -5.35 -7.66 31.69
N LYS A 4 -4.65 -6.60 31.28
CA LYS A 4 -4.31 -5.51 32.19
C LYS A 4 -4.35 -4.16 31.49
N LEU A 5 -4.90 -3.15 32.17
CA LEU A 5 -4.91 -1.76 31.75
C LEU A 5 -4.26 -0.91 32.84
N THR A 6 -3.17 -0.22 32.49
CA THR A 6 -2.52 0.75 33.39
C THR A 6 -2.72 2.14 32.83
N ILE A 7 -3.26 3.03 33.66
CA ILE A 7 -3.57 4.42 33.34
C ILE A 7 -2.75 5.32 34.26
N LYS A 8 -2.09 6.33 33.71
CA LYS A 8 -1.34 7.31 34.50
C LYS A 8 -1.58 8.73 33.97
N ASN A 9 -1.97 9.63 34.86
CA ASN A 9 -2.17 11.06 34.60
C ASN A 9 -3.21 11.34 33.48
N VAL A 10 -4.32 10.60 33.46
CA VAL A 10 -5.41 10.80 32.49
C VAL A 10 -6.61 11.42 33.17
N ALA A 11 -6.98 12.63 32.81
CA ALA A 11 -8.12 13.38 33.31
C ALA A 11 -8.21 13.36 34.87
N LEU A 12 -9.16 12.65 35.44
CA LEU A 12 -9.34 12.53 36.89
C LEU A 12 -8.55 11.37 37.51
N ILE A 13 -7.93 10.54 36.72
CA ILE A 13 -7.14 9.38 37.17
C ILE A 13 -5.66 9.77 37.26
N GLU A 14 -5.11 9.71 38.48
CA GLU A 14 -3.69 9.88 38.70
C GLU A 14 -2.95 8.60 38.34
N GLN A 15 -3.36 7.49 38.94
CA GLN A 15 -2.86 6.15 38.63
C GLN A 15 -3.97 5.13 38.90
N ALA A 16 -4.17 4.22 37.94
CA ALA A 16 -5.02 3.06 38.09
C ALA A 16 -4.42 1.85 37.38
N GLU A 17 -4.57 0.69 37.98
CA GLU A 17 -4.25 -0.59 37.39
C GLU A 17 -5.48 -1.48 37.50
N ILE A 18 -5.94 -2.01 36.38
CA ILE A 18 -7.14 -2.84 36.30
C ILE A 18 -6.72 -4.15 35.64
N GLU A 19 -6.93 -5.24 36.33
CA GLU A 19 -6.69 -6.60 35.82
C GLU A 19 -8.05 -7.22 35.50
N PHE A 20 -8.32 -7.39 34.20
CA PHE A 20 -9.56 -7.96 33.70
C PHE A 20 -9.47 -9.48 33.63
N GLY A 21 -10.54 -10.16 34.07
CA GLY A 21 -10.70 -11.60 33.92
C GLY A 21 -11.25 -12.00 32.54
N GLU A 22 -11.35 -13.31 32.35
CA GLU A 22 -12.13 -13.89 31.26
C GLU A 22 -13.63 -13.68 31.54
N GLY A 23 -14.45 -13.77 30.50
CA GLY A 23 -15.89 -13.65 30.66
C GLY A 23 -16.40 -12.21 30.71
N LEU A 24 -17.40 -11.95 31.55
CA LEU A 24 -18.08 -10.67 31.65
C LEU A 24 -17.53 -9.82 32.81
N ASN A 25 -16.80 -8.77 32.46
CA ASN A 25 -16.31 -7.75 33.38
C ASN A 25 -17.28 -6.57 33.39
N VAL A 26 -17.72 -6.13 34.54
CA VAL A 26 -18.64 -4.98 34.68
C VAL A 26 -17.98 -3.85 35.46
N LEU A 27 -17.96 -2.66 34.86
CA LEU A 27 -17.52 -1.42 35.49
C LEU A 27 -18.77 -0.72 36.06
N SER A 28 -18.97 -0.79 37.40
CA SER A 28 -20.03 -0.13 38.12
C SER A 28 -19.56 1.19 38.77
N GLY A 29 -20.47 1.99 39.29
CA GLY A 29 -20.18 3.25 39.97
C GLY A 29 -21.15 4.36 39.59
N GLU A 30 -21.04 5.52 40.22
CA GLU A 30 -21.94 6.66 40.00
C GLU A 30 -21.74 7.31 38.63
N THR A 31 -22.79 7.96 38.12
CA THR A 31 -22.70 8.74 36.88
C THR A 31 -21.68 9.87 37.05
N GLY A 32 -20.73 9.97 36.17
CA GLY A 32 -19.63 10.94 36.27
C GLY A 32 -18.47 10.52 37.18
N ALA A 33 -18.44 9.29 37.73
CA ALA A 33 -17.34 8.80 38.56
C ALA A 33 -16.02 8.56 37.82
N GLY A 34 -16.01 8.65 36.49
CA GLY A 34 -14.81 8.43 35.70
C GLY A 34 -14.87 7.19 34.81
N LYS A 35 -16.04 6.53 34.69
CA LYS A 35 -16.24 5.38 33.79
C LYS A 35 -15.83 5.70 32.35
N SER A 36 -16.27 6.83 31.82
CA SER A 36 -15.90 7.30 30.49
C SER A 36 -14.39 7.54 30.35
N VAL A 37 -13.70 7.98 31.42
CA VAL A 37 -12.24 8.20 31.40
C VAL A 37 -11.48 6.89 31.20
N ILE A 38 -11.97 5.77 31.75
CA ILE A 38 -11.37 4.44 31.53
C ILE A 38 -11.55 4.04 30.07
N LEU A 39 -12.75 4.21 29.52
CA LEU A 39 -13.03 3.90 28.11
C LEU A 39 -12.25 4.81 27.15
N ASP A 40 -12.13 6.10 27.47
CA ASP A 40 -11.29 7.04 26.71
C ASP A 40 -9.80 6.62 26.76
N SER A 41 -9.35 6.10 27.90
CA SER A 41 -8.00 5.55 28.05
C SER A 41 -7.80 4.31 27.18
N VAL A 42 -8.79 3.41 27.12
CA VAL A 42 -8.75 2.25 26.21
C VAL A 42 -8.74 2.74 24.76
N ASN A 43 -9.65 3.62 24.36
CA ASN A 43 -9.67 4.17 23.00
C ASN A 43 -8.36 4.86 22.64
N PHE A 44 -7.78 5.58 23.58
CA PHE A 44 -6.48 6.23 23.39
C PHE A 44 -5.38 5.20 23.10
N VAL A 45 -5.24 4.16 23.90
CA VAL A 45 -4.19 3.15 23.70
C VAL A 45 -4.43 2.32 22.44
N LEU A 46 -5.67 2.16 21.98
CA LEU A 46 -6.05 1.49 20.73
C LEU A 46 -5.80 2.34 19.47
N GLY A 47 -5.49 3.63 19.60
CA GLY A 47 -5.11 4.45 18.45
C GLY A 47 -6.07 5.59 18.12
N ALA A 48 -7.02 5.94 19.00
CA ALA A 48 -7.84 7.13 18.87
C ALA A 48 -6.99 8.40 18.86
N LYS A 49 -7.55 9.50 18.34
CA LYS A 49 -6.86 10.79 18.31
C LYS A 49 -6.53 11.25 19.73
N ALA A 50 -5.29 11.62 19.98
CA ALA A 50 -4.87 12.19 21.26
C ALA A 50 -5.37 13.64 21.37
N ASP A 51 -5.89 14.01 22.55
CA ASP A 51 -6.29 15.37 22.88
C ASP A 51 -5.55 15.84 24.15
N ARG A 52 -5.19 17.12 24.21
CA ARG A 52 -4.57 17.71 25.40
C ARG A 52 -5.48 17.67 26.62
N ALA A 53 -6.80 17.70 26.41
CA ALA A 53 -7.79 17.57 27.47
C ALA A 53 -7.72 16.22 28.22
N MET A 54 -7.07 15.21 27.65
CA MET A 54 -6.82 13.93 28.31
C MET A 54 -5.76 14.02 29.40
N ILE A 55 -4.84 14.99 29.31
CA ILE A 55 -3.77 15.12 30.30
C ILE A 55 -4.38 15.67 31.60
N ARG A 56 -4.07 15.02 32.73
CA ARG A 56 -4.50 15.47 34.06
C ARG A 56 -4.04 16.89 34.33
N TYR A 57 -4.91 17.71 34.90
CA TYR A 57 -4.59 19.09 35.26
C TYR A 57 -3.38 19.15 36.20
N GLY A 58 -2.38 19.94 35.83
CA GLY A 58 -1.10 20.10 36.54
C GLY A 58 -0.01 19.11 36.13
N GLU A 59 -0.29 18.17 35.22
CA GLU A 59 0.67 17.21 34.67
C GLU A 59 1.08 17.60 33.26
N THR A 60 2.29 17.21 32.85
CA THR A 60 2.86 17.53 31.52
C THR A 60 2.63 16.43 30.48
N GLU A 61 2.26 15.24 30.94
CA GLU A 61 2.07 14.07 30.09
C GLU A 61 1.10 13.05 30.71
N CYS A 62 0.46 12.28 29.85
CA CYS A 62 -0.33 11.11 30.25
C CYS A 62 0.22 9.84 29.59
N MET A 63 -0.04 8.69 30.19
CA MET A 63 0.36 7.39 29.70
C MET A 63 -0.75 6.36 29.93
N VAL A 64 -0.97 5.54 28.89
CA VAL A 64 -1.82 4.34 29.01
C VAL A 64 -1.04 3.15 28.48
N LYS A 65 -1.08 2.03 29.20
CA LYS A 65 -0.51 0.75 28.80
C LYS A 65 -1.62 -0.30 28.85
N ALA A 66 -1.74 -1.10 27.80
CA ALA A 66 -2.66 -2.24 27.72
C ALA A 66 -1.88 -3.50 27.39
N GLU A 67 -2.21 -4.59 28.10
CA GLU A 67 -1.60 -5.90 27.94
C GLU A 67 -2.66 -6.89 27.47
N PHE A 68 -2.35 -7.59 26.37
CA PHE A 68 -3.26 -8.53 25.74
C PHE A 68 -2.63 -9.92 25.68
N PHE A 69 -3.46 -10.94 25.90
CA PHE A 69 -3.12 -12.33 25.60
C PHE A 69 -4.03 -12.83 24.47
N VAL A 70 -3.41 -13.31 23.39
CA VAL A 70 -4.11 -13.82 22.21
C VAL A 70 -3.44 -15.10 21.70
N PRO A 71 -4.17 -16.00 21.06
CA PRO A 71 -3.58 -17.17 20.42
C PRO A 71 -2.55 -16.77 19.36
N GLU A 72 -1.50 -17.57 19.20
CA GLU A 72 -0.48 -17.34 18.15
C GLU A 72 -1.05 -17.29 16.71
N THR A 73 -2.19 -17.93 16.50
CA THR A 73 -2.92 -17.93 15.23
C THR A 73 -3.75 -16.67 15.01
N SER A 74 -3.81 -15.77 15.99
CA SER A 74 -4.62 -14.56 15.89
C SER A 74 -4.10 -13.63 14.79
N LYS A 75 -5.03 -12.90 14.18
CA LYS A 75 -4.72 -11.92 13.15
C LYS A 75 -3.78 -10.80 13.64
N ALA A 76 -3.87 -10.45 14.93
CA ALA A 76 -2.98 -9.48 15.54
C ALA A 76 -1.52 -9.96 15.53
N VAL A 77 -1.28 -11.23 15.88
CA VAL A 77 0.06 -11.86 15.86
C VAL A 77 0.60 -11.92 14.44
N VAL A 78 -0.22 -12.34 13.47
CA VAL A 78 0.18 -12.34 12.04
C VAL A 78 0.57 -10.93 11.59
N THR A 79 -0.27 -9.92 11.93
CA THR A 79 0.01 -8.52 11.57
C THR A 79 1.30 -8.00 12.22
N LEU A 80 1.63 -8.42 13.44
CA LEU A 80 2.88 -8.04 14.11
C LEU A 80 4.09 -8.69 13.46
N ARG A 81 4.00 -9.97 13.07
CA ARG A 81 5.06 -10.66 12.32
C ARG A 81 5.34 -10.00 10.98
N ASP A 82 4.29 -9.54 10.27
CA ASP A 82 4.43 -8.77 9.02
C ASP A 82 5.11 -7.39 9.24
N MET A 83 5.17 -6.93 10.49
CA MET A 83 5.85 -5.70 10.90
C MET A 83 7.23 -5.95 11.54
N ASP A 84 7.77 -7.17 11.47
CA ASP A 84 9.01 -7.60 12.13
C ASP A 84 9.00 -7.41 13.66
N ILE A 85 7.81 -7.52 14.30
CA ILE A 85 7.66 -7.47 15.75
C ILE A 85 7.33 -8.89 16.25
N GLU A 86 8.27 -9.50 16.94
CA GLU A 86 8.09 -10.82 17.52
C GLU A 86 7.12 -10.80 18.71
N THR A 87 6.29 -11.85 18.82
CA THR A 87 5.39 -12.09 19.93
C THR A 87 5.05 -13.59 20.03
N ASP A 88 4.89 -14.06 21.23
CA ASP A 88 4.39 -15.39 21.60
C ASP A 88 2.90 -15.39 21.98
N GLY A 89 2.19 -14.32 21.62
CA GLY A 89 0.78 -14.11 21.97
C GLY A 89 0.58 -13.08 23.08
N GLU A 90 1.64 -12.64 23.75
CA GLU A 90 1.58 -11.48 24.64
C GLU A 90 1.84 -10.19 23.84
N ILE A 91 0.90 -9.26 23.86
CA ILE A 91 0.98 -7.99 23.16
C ILE A 91 0.85 -6.84 24.16
N ILE A 92 1.93 -6.11 24.35
CA ILE A 92 2.01 -4.96 25.25
C ILE A 92 1.99 -3.68 24.43
N ILE A 93 0.92 -2.90 24.54
CA ILE A 93 0.78 -1.61 23.87
C ILE A 93 0.96 -0.51 24.92
N SER A 94 1.88 0.41 24.69
CA SER A 94 2.09 1.59 25.53
C SER A 94 2.00 2.84 24.68
N ARG A 95 1.19 3.79 25.13
CA ARG A 95 1.04 5.08 24.49
C ARG A 95 1.20 6.22 25.49
N LYS A 96 2.05 7.19 25.13
CA LYS A 96 2.38 8.36 25.94
C LYS A 96 2.13 9.61 25.11
N PHE A 97 1.40 10.57 25.69
CA PHE A 97 1.11 11.83 25.06
C PHE A 97 1.47 12.98 25.98
N SER A 98 2.15 14.00 25.47
CA SER A 98 2.60 15.15 26.26
C SER A 98 2.00 16.46 25.75
N GLU A 99 1.97 17.43 26.61
CA GLU A 99 1.39 18.76 26.41
C GLU A 99 1.96 19.50 25.19
N ASN A 100 3.22 19.23 24.85
CA ASN A 100 3.89 19.75 23.65
C ASN A 100 3.47 19.04 22.35
N GLY A 101 2.50 18.11 22.41
CA GLY A 101 1.98 17.36 21.25
C GLY A 101 2.79 16.13 20.87
N LYS A 102 3.84 15.77 21.62
CA LYS A 102 4.62 14.57 21.35
C LYS A 102 3.79 13.31 21.71
N ASN A 103 3.64 12.42 20.74
CA ASN A 103 2.87 11.17 20.87
C ASN A 103 3.83 9.98 20.62
N ALA A 104 4.17 9.25 21.68
CA ALA A 104 5.04 8.08 21.61
C ALA A 104 4.20 6.81 21.75
N ILE A 105 4.30 5.91 20.76
CA ILE A 105 3.56 4.66 20.69
C ILE A 105 4.55 3.51 20.60
N LYS A 106 4.37 2.50 21.44
CA LYS A 106 5.19 1.30 21.42
C LYS A 106 4.34 0.04 21.47
N ILE A 107 4.73 -0.98 20.73
CA ILE A 107 4.20 -2.35 20.81
C ILE A 107 5.38 -3.27 21.10
N ASN A 108 5.30 -4.04 22.19
CA ASN A 108 6.37 -4.92 22.69
C ASN A 108 7.75 -4.21 22.69
N GLY A 109 7.78 -2.94 23.17
CA GLY A 109 8.98 -2.11 23.22
C GLY A 109 9.36 -1.41 21.91
N ASN A 110 8.87 -1.85 20.76
CA ASN A 110 9.15 -1.29 19.44
C ASN A 110 8.31 -0.04 19.17
N THR A 111 8.94 1.03 18.70
CA THR A 111 8.23 2.27 18.34
C THR A 111 7.48 2.09 17.03
N VAL A 112 6.17 2.39 17.02
CA VAL A 112 5.30 2.23 15.86
C VAL A 112 4.54 3.51 15.55
N THR A 113 4.01 3.62 14.32
CA THR A 113 3.12 4.71 13.92
C THR A 113 1.68 4.45 14.38
N ALA A 114 0.85 5.49 14.46
CA ALA A 114 -0.58 5.32 14.77
C ALA A 114 -1.33 4.46 13.74
N SER A 115 -0.89 4.45 12.49
CA SER A 115 -1.46 3.59 11.44
C SER A 115 -1.11 2.11 11.66
N MET A 116 0.14 1.81 12.04
CA MET A 116 0.57 0.45 12.39
C MET A 116 -0.19 -0.05 13.62
N LEU A 117 -0.29 0.80 14.66
CA LEU A 117 -1.07 0.49 15.86
C LEU A 117 -2.49 0.05 15.52
N ARG A 118 -3.23 0.85 14.73
CA ARG A 118 -4.63 0.55 14.37
C ARG A 118 -4.77 -0.77 13.62
N LYS A 119 -3.83 -1.12 12.74
CA LYS A 119 -3.87 -2.41 12.03
C LYS A 119 -3.84 -3.61 12.99
N VAL A 120 -3.11 -3.49 14.09
CA VAL A 120 -3.02 -4.53 15.13
C VAL A 120 -4.27 -4.50 16.01
N THR A 121 -4.66 -3.31 16.51
CA THR A 121 -5.74 -3.16 17.50
C THR A 121 -7.13 -3.41 16.93
N ASP A 122 -7.35 -3.20 15.63
CA ASP A 122 -8.61 -3.51 14.92
C ASP A 122 -9.05 -5.00 15.09
N SER A 123 -8.11 -5.89 15.41
CA SER A 123 -8.37 -7.32 15.66
C SER A 123 -8.33 -7.71 17.14
N LEU A 124 -7.95 -6.81 18.04
CA LEU A 124 -7.86 -7.08 19.49
C LEU A 124 -9.13 -6.69 20.23
N VAL A 125 -9.64 -5.50 19.98
CA VAL A 125 -10.77 -4.93 20.72
C VAL A 125 -11.76 -4.24 19.78
N ASP A 126 -13.05 -4.47 20.03
CA ASP A 126 -14.15 -3.74 19.38
C ASP A 126 -14.92 -2.97 20.47
N VAL A 127 -14.90 -1.64 20.38
CA VAL A 127 -15.51 -0.74 21.38
C VAL A 127 -16.84 -0.23 20.87
N HIS A 128 -17.92 -0.42 21.65
CA HIS A 128 -19.28 -0.03 21.31
C HIS A 128 -19.79 1.03 22.29
N GLY A 129 -19.99 2.27 21.82
CA GLY A 129 -20.43 3.41 22.64
C GLY A 129 -20.40 4.72 21.82
N GLN A 130 -20.16 5.85 22.48
CA GLN A 130 -20.11 7.16 21.83
C GLN A 130 -18.84 7.40 20.97
N SER A 131 -17.87 6.49 20.96
CA SER A 131 -16.60 6.65 20.26
C SER A 131 -16.66 6.19 18.80
N GLU A 132 -15.95 6.85 17.88
CA GLU A 132 -15.99 6.66 16.43
C GLU A 132 -15.36 5.34 15.89
N HIS A 133 -15.01 4.37 16.74
CA HIS A 133 -14.27 3.17 16.34
C HIS A 133 -15.11 1.90 16.25
N PHE A 134 -16.23 1.96 15.52
CA PHE A 134 -17.03 0.76 15.28
C PHE A 134 -16.50 -0.01 14.06
N PHE A 135 -16.14 -1.27 14.26
CA PHE A 135 -15.75 -2.19 13.19
C PHE A 135 -16.77 -2.24 12.04
N LEU A 136 -18.07 -2.27 12.37
CA LEU A 136 -19.16 -2.37 11.38
C LEU A 136 -19.53 -1.04 10.70
N LEU A 137 -18.97 0.11 11.10
CA LEU A 137 -19.21 1.36 10.36
C LEU A 137 -18.49 1.38 9.00
N LYS A 138 -17.45 0.56 8.82
CA LYS A 138 -16.76 0.40 7.55
C LYS A 138 -17.50 -0.62 6.68
N GLU A 139 -17.98 -0.22 5.50
CA GLU A 139 -18.72 -1.09 4.55
C GLU A 139 -17.94 -2.36 4.21
N SER A 140 -16.61 -2.29 4.06
CA SER A 140 -15.77 -3.47 3.83
C SER A 140 -15.84 -4.52 4.95
N ASN A 141 -16.12 -4.11 6.18
CA ASN A 141 -16.28 -5.02 7.32
C ASN A 141 -17.70 -5.59 7.40
N GLN A 142 -18.70 -4.86 6.88
CA GLN A 142 -20.08 -5.35 6.79
C GLN A 142 -20.17 -6.55 5.85
N LEU A 143 -19.49 -6.48 4.69
CA LEU A 143 -19.41 -7.63 3.77
C LEU A 143 -18.71 -8.83 4.42
N LYS A 144 -17.60 -8.62 5.14
CA LYS A 144 -16.91 -9.69 5.87
C LYS A 144 -17.79 -10.32 6.94
N THR A 145 -18.56 -9.50 7.65
CA THR A 145 -19.51 -9.97 8.68
C THR A 145 -20.60 -10.82 8.06
N LEU A 146 -21.18 -10.38 6.94
CA LEU A 146 -22.17 -11.15 6.20
C LEU A 146 -21.60 -12.49 5.70
N ASP A 147 -20.39 -12.48 5.14
CA ASP A 147 -19.70 -13.68 4.69
C ASP A 147 -19.40 -14.65 5.85
N GLY A 148 -19.08 -14.11 7.03
CA GLY A 148 -18.92 -14.89 8.26
C GLY A 148 -20.21 -15.57 8.71
N VAL A 149 -21.36 -14.91 8.58
CA VAL A 149 -22.68 -15.50 8.86
C VAL A 149 -22.98 -16.66 7.91
N ILE A 150 -22.62 -16.54 6.64
CA ILE A 150 -22.83 -17.56 5.61
C ILE A 150 -21.89 -18.76 5.81
N GLY A 151 -20.66 -18.48 6.27
CA GLY A 151 -19.68 -19.50 6.65
C GLY A 151 -19.24 -20.38 5.48
N ALA A 152 -19.09 -21.69 5.77
CA ALA A 152 -18.48 -22.65 4.86
C ALA A 152 -19.18 -22.81 3.49
N THR A 153 -20.45 -22.45 3.37
CA THR A 153 -21.20 -22.59 2.11
C THR A 153 -20.73 -21.61 1.02
N LEU A 154 -20.08 -20.50 1.40
CA LEU A 154 -19.54 -19.51 0.47
C LEU A 154 -18.15 -19.89 -0.04
N THR A 155 -17.40 -20.67 0.71
CA THR A 155 -16.00 -21.00 0.43
C THR A 155 -15.79 -21.63 -0.96
N PRO A 156 -16.58 -22.62 -1.42
CA PRO A 156 -16.39 -23.21 -2.75
C PRO A 156 -16.53 -22.19 -3.88
N LEU A 157 -17.52 -21.29 -3.78
CA LEU A 157 -17.74 -20.25 -4.78
C LEU A 157 -16.62 -19.22 -4.81
N LYS A 158 -16.04 -18.89 -3.66
CA LYS A 158 -14.88 -18.00 -3.60
C LYS A 158 -13.61 -18.65 -4.18
N ILE A 159 -13.42 -19.94 -3.99
CA ILE A 159 -12.31 -20.68 -4.59
C ILE A 159 -12.48 -20.69 -6.12
N GLU A 160 -13.66 -21.08 -6.63
CA GLU A 160 -13.97 -21.05 -8.06
C GLU A 160 -13.72 -19.65 -8.67
N LEU A 161 -14.18 -18.59 -7.98
CA LEU A 161 -13.95 -17.22 -8.41
C LEU A 161 -12.47 -16.85 -8.46
N ALA A 162 -11.69 -17.24 -7.44
CA ALA A 162 -10.27 -16.95 -7.37
C ALA A 162 -9.48 -17.64 -8.52
N GLU A 163 -9.85 -18.85 -8.88
CA GLU A 163 -9.27 -19.57 -10.02
C GLU A 163 -9.58 -18.86 -11.34
N LEU A 164 -10.84 -18.47 -11.57
CA LEU A 164 -11.26 -17.73 -12.76
C LEU A 164 -10.58 -16.36 -12.87
N LEU A 165 -10.42 -15.63 -11.75
CA LEU A 165 -9.72 -14.36 -11.73
C LEU A 165 -8.21 -14.52 -12.01
N LYS A 166 -7.61 -15.63 -11.59
CA LYS A 166 -6.22 -15.95 -11.92
C LYS A 166 -6.06 -16.26 -13.41
N GLU A 167 -7.00 -17.02 -14.00
CA GLU A 167 -7.05 -17.30 -15.44
C GLU A 167 -7.22 -15.99 -16.23
N LYS A 168 -8.14 -15.11 -15.81
CA LYS A 168 -8.33 -13.78 -16.41
C LYS A 168 -7.04 -12.97 -16.46
N LYS A 169 -6.30 -12.88 -15.34
CA LYS A 169 -5.00 -12.19 -15.30
C LYS A 169 -3.97 -12.81 -16.24
N GLY A 170 -4.00 -14.13 -16.43
CA GLY A 170 -3.15 -14.82 -17.40
C GLY A 170 -3.43 -14.39 -18.83
N ILE A 171 -4.73 -14.37 -19.22
CA ILE A 171 -5.15 -13.93 -20.56
C ILE A 171 -4.86 -12.42 -20.76
N GLU A 172 -5.13 -11.57 -19.76
CA GLU A 172 -4.79 -10.14 -19.80
C GLU A 172 -3.29 -9.92 -20.03
N GLY A 173 -2.45 -10.72 -19.35
CA GLY A 173 -1.00 -10.70 -19.56
C GLY A 173 -0.60 -11.10 -20.98
N GLN A 174 -1.23 -12.12 -21.56
CA GLN A 174 -0.99 -12.52 -22.95
C GLN A 174 -1.46 -11.45 -23.94
N ILE A 175 -2.64 -10.88 -23.76
CA ILE A 175 -3.12 -9.76 -24.58
C ILE A 175 -2.21 -8.54 -24.49
N ALA A 176 -1.68 -8.24 -23.30
CA ALA A 176 -0.72 -7.13 -23.12
C ALA A 176 0.61 -7.39 -23.85
N LEU A 177 1.11 -8.62 -23.86
CA LEU A 177 2.31 -9.02 -24.64
C LEU A 177 2.08 -8.90 -26.16
N LEU A 178 0.84 -9.12 -26.62
CA LEU A 178 0.45 -8.96 -28.03
C LEU A 178 0.20 -7.48 -28.43
N GLY A 179 0.54 -6.51 -27.58
CA GLY A 179 0.46 -5.09 -27.90
C GLY A 179 -0.83 -4.36 -27.45
N GLY A 180 -1.66 -5.00 -26.66
CA GLY A 180 -2.85 -4.37 -26.04
C GLY A 180 -3.90 -3.90 -27.06
N ASP A 181 -4.13 -2.60 -27.19
CA ASP A 181 -5.07 -1.99 -28.14
C ASP A 181 -4.56 -2.12 -29.60
N GLU A 182 -5.47 -2.41 -30.55
CA GLU A 182 -5.20 -2.58 -31.97
C GLU A 182 -4.39 -1.41 -32.57
N LYS A 183 -4.74 -0.17 -32.21
CA LYS A 183 -4.02 1.02 -32.66
C LYS A 183 -2.60 1.13 -32.13
N GLU A 184 -2.36 0.67 -30.93
CA GLU A 184 -1.02 0.68 -30.32
C GLU A 184 -0.15 -0.42 -30.91
N ARG A 185 -0.74 -1.57 -31.27
CA ARG A 185 -0.09 -2.67 -31.99
C ARG A 185 0.30 -2.24 -33.41
N GLU A 186 -0.61 -1.65 -34.20
CA GLU A 186 -0.31 -1.12 -35.54
C GLU A 186 0.86 -0.13 -35.49
N ARG A 187 0.79 0.81 -34.57
CA ARG A 187 1.88 1.78 -34.37
C ARG A 187 3.21 1.11 -34.00
N ARG A 188 3.17 0.06 -33.20
CA ARG A 188 4.36 -0.69 -32.81
C ARG A 188 4.93 -1.47 -33.98
N LEU A 189 4.09 -2.11 -34.80
CA LEU A 189 4.47 -2.79 -36.02
C LEU A 189 5.16 -1.84 -37.01
N ASP A 190 4.59 -0.65 -37.25
CA ASP A 190 5.17 0.36 -38.11
C ASP A 190 6.57 0.79 -37.64
N ILE A 191 6.74 0.99 -36.33
CA ILE A 191 8.04 1.36 -35.78
C ILE A 191 9.04 0.23 -35.92
N LEU A 192 8.66 -1.00 -35.63
CA LEU A 192 9.56 -2.16 -35.78
C LEU A 192 9.94 -2.40 -37.23
N GLN A 193 8.98 -2.31 -38.14
CA GLN A 193 9.22 -2.44 -39.56
C GLN A 193 10.22 -1.38 -40.06
N PHE A 194 10.02 -0.12 -39.69
CA PHE A 194 10.94 0.95 -40.04
C PHE A 194 12.38 0.68 -39.53
N GLN A 195 12.51 0.21 -38.30
CA GLN A 195 13.82 -0.10 -37.71
C GLN A 195 14.49 -1.28 -38.38
N ILE A 196 13.74 -2.32 -38.73
CA ILE A 196 14.23 -3.48 -39.47
C ILE A 196 14.75 -3.04 -40.85
N GLU A 197 13.91 -2.29 -41.59
CA GLU A 197 14.26 -1.77 -42.91
C GLU A 197 15.50 -0.84 -42.88
N GLU A 198 15.63 0.00 -41.86
CA GLU A 198 16.79 0.90 -41.71
C GLU A 198 18.09 0.10 -41.47
N ILE A 199 18.06 -0.93 -40.60
CA ILE A 199 19.24 -1.74 -40.29
C ILE A 199 19.62 -2.65 -41.48
N GLU A 200 18.63 -3.30 -42.09
CA GLU A 200 18.86 -4.21 -43.24
C GLU A 200 19.27 -3.45 -44.48
N GLY A 201 18.62 -2.32 -44.78
CA GLY A 201 18.95 -1.45 -45.90
C GLY A 201 20.37 -0.89 -45.82
N ALA A 202 20.89 -0.74 -44.61
CA ALA A 202 22.27 -0.32 -44.41
C ALA A 202 23.29 -1.41 -44.83
N GLY A 203 22.92 -2.70 -44.80
CA GLY A 203 23.77 -3.81 -45.28
C GLY A 203 25.14 -3.87 -44.62
N LEU A 204 25.19 -3.68 -43.30
CA LEU A 204 26.45 -3.69 -42.54
C LEU A 204 27.14 -5.06 -42.60
N LYS A 205 28.45 -5.06 -42.59
CA LYS A 205 29.28 -6.27 -42.58
C LYS A 205 30.16 -6.32 -41.34
N GLU A 206 30.44 -7.53 -40.87
CA GLU A 206 31.36 -7.74 -39.76
C GLU A 206 32.79 -7.28 -40.16
N GLY A 207 33.43 -6.50 -39.29
CA GLY A 207 34.77 -5.95 -39.53
C GLY A 207 34.80 -4.71 -40.45
N GLU A 208 33.71 -4.35 -41.12
CA GLU A 208 33.63 -3.24 -42.06
C GLU A 208 34.08 -1.90 -41.45
N GLU A 209 33.73 -1.64 -40.21
CA GLU A 209 34.11 -0.41 -39.50
C GLU A 209 35.63 -0.28 -39.37
N GLU A 210 36.33 -1.36 -39.04
CA GLU A 210 37.78 -1.35 -38.89
C GLU A 210 38.49 -1.16 -40.26
N GLU A 211 37.95 -1.79 -41.31
CA GLU A 211 38.41 -1.60 -42.67
C GLU A 211 38.25 -0.15 -43.14
N LEU A 212 37.08 0.43 -42.92
CA LEU A 212 36.77 1.83 -43.25
C LEU A 212 37.65 2.81 -42.48
N LEU A 213 37.87 2.60 -41.18
CA LEU A 213 38.76 3.42 -40.36
C LEU A 213 40.20 3.34 -40.84
N THR A 214 40.66 2.14 -41.22
CA THR A 214 42.00 1.95 -41.79
C THR A 214 42.13 2.67 -43.13
N LYS A 215 41.09 2.56 -43.98
CA LYS A 215 41.03 3.24 -45.28
C LYS A 215 41.04 4.76 -45.13
N ARG A 216 40.20 5.30 -44.25
CA ARG A 216 40.17 6.74 -43.90
C ARG A 216 41.53 7.26 -43.45
N ASN A 217 42.19 6.52 -42.55
CA ASN A 217 43.52 6.92 -42.06
C ASN A 217 44.56 6.94 -43.19
N LYS A 218 44.50 5.98 -44.14
CA LYS A 218 45.36 5.98 -45.32
C LYS A 218 45.08 7.18 -46.22
N ILE A 219 43.81 7.46 -46.50
CA ILE A 219 43.37 8.61 -47.31
C ILE A 219 43.82 9.93 -46.66
N ALA A 220 43.57 10.12 -45.37
CA ALA A 220 43.97 11.33 -44.65
C ALA A 220 45.50 11.53 -44.59
N ASN A 221 46.28 10.44 -44.53
CA ASN A 221 47.73 10.51 -44.59
C ASN A 221 48.21 10.85 -46.00
N LEU A 222 47.57 10.26 -47.01
CA LEU A 222 47.90 10.55 -48.43
C LEU A 222 47.63 12.02 -48.78
N GLU A 223 46.47 12.56 -48.33
CA GLU A 223 46.13 13.97 -48.50
C GLU A 223 47.17 14.91 -47.83
N LYS A 224 47.61 14.57 -46.61
CA LYS A 224 48.66 15.32 -45.90
C LYS A 224 50.02 15.27 -46.69
N ILE A 225 50.37 14.10 -47.21
CA ILE A 225 51.62 13.93 -47.98
C ILE A 225 51.55 14.77 -49.24
N ILE A 226 50.49 14.66 -50.03
CA ILE A 226 50.28 15.44 -51.23
C ILE A 226 50.32 16.94 -50.96
N SER A 227 49.61 17.39 -49.93
CA SER A 227 49.60 18.80 -49.52
C SER A 227 50.99 19.31 -49.12
N ALA A 228 51.71 18.50 -48.32
CA ALA A 228 53.07 18.86 -47.92
C ALA A 228 54.04 18.95 -49.11
N LEU A 229 54.00 17.97 -50.05
CA LEU A 229 54.82 17.97 -51.26
C LEU A 229 54.46 19.15 -52.17
N ARG A 230 53.19 19.43 -52.41
CA ARG A 230 52.77 20.60 -53.23
C ARG A 230 53.22 21.93 -52.60
N ASN A 231 53.10 22.07 -51.29
CA ASN A 231 53.54 23.27 -50.57
C ASN A 231 55.07 23.42 -50.71
N ALA A 232 55.86 22.34 -50.60
CA ALA A 232 57.30 22.35 -50.78
C ALA A 232 57.64 22.73 -52.18
N LEU A 233 57.01 22.10 -53.17
CA LEU A 233 57.23 22.40 -54.58
C LEU A 233 56.89 23.86 -54.91
N GLN A 234 55.79 24.38 -54.43
CA GLN A 234 55.40 25.77 -54.63
C GLN A 234 56.40 26.74 -53.98
N ALA A 235 56.98 26.42 -52.83
CA ALA A 235 58.02 27.24 -52.21
C ALA A 235 59.30 27.27 -53.00
N LEU A 236 59.65 26.17 -53.70
CA LEU A 236 60.84 26.07 -54.52
C LEU A 236 60.64 26.68 -55.93
N THR A 237 59.54 26.38 -56.61
CA THR A 237 59.28 26.69 -58.00
C THR A 237 58.18 27.73 -58.27
N GLY A 238 57.43 28.16 -57.25
CA GLY A 238 56.36 29.13 -57.40
C GLY A 238 56.84 30.53 -57.73
N GLU A 239 55.91 31.49 -58.01
CA GLU A 239 56.21 32.90 -58.23
C GLU A 239 57.09 33.48 -57.14
N SER A 240 58.30 33.92 -57.42
CA SER A 240 59.30 34.34 -56.43
C SER A 240 59.87 33.18 -55.59
N GLY A 241 59.81 31.98 -56.01
CA GLY A 241 60.36 30.80 -55.34
C GLY A 241 61.88 30.81 -55.30
N VAL A 242 62.48 29.81 -54.63
CA VAL A 242 63.91 29.73 -54.40
C VAL A 242 64.65 29.63 -55.73
N CYS A 243 64.15 28.86 -56.73
CA CYS A 243 64.71 28.71 -58.04
C CYS A 243 64.87 30.07 -58.77
N ASP A 244 63.79 30.85 -58.78
CA ASP A 244 63.80 32.18 -59.39
C ASP A 244 64.76 33.14 -58.70
N GLY A 245 64.78 33.09 -57.32
CA GLY A 245 65.68 33.89 -56.48
C GLY A 245 67.17 33.60 -56.79
N LEU A 246 67.53 32.31 -56.88
CA LEU A 246 68.90 31.90 -57.19
C LEU A 246 69.31 32.27 -58.63
N ARG A 247 68.40 32.09 -59.60
CA ARG A 247 68.64 32.47 -61.02
C ARG A 247 68.82 34.01 -61.13
N MET A 248 68.04 34.80 -60.38
CA MET A 248 68.16 36.26 -60.35
C MET A 248 69.46 36.69 -59.70
N ALA A 249 69.87 36.04 -58.60
CA ALA A 249 71.18 36.30 -57.98
C ALA A 249 72.35 35.97 -58.85
N SER A 250 72.34 34.79 -59.57
CA SER A 250 73.37 34.41 -60.53
C SER A 250 73.46 35.43 -61.64
N ARG A 251 72.34 35.84 -62.26
CA ARG A 251 72.32 36.89 -63.30
C ARG A 251 72.93 38.20 -62.87
N SER A 252 72.69 38.62 -61.63
CA SER A 252 73.20 39.85 -61.10
C SER A 252 74.72 39.83 -60.89
N LEU A 253 75.28 38.65 -60.61
CA LEU A 253 76.69 38.48 -60.30
C LEU A 253 77.55 38.16 -61.57
N ILE A 254 76.95 37.60 -62.63
CA ILE A 254 77.67 37.25 -63.92
C ILE A 254 78.47 38.44 -64.43
N GLY A 255 77.99 39.69 -64.35
CA GLY A 255 78.65 40.88 -64.81
C GLY A 255 79.94 41.19 -64.06
N ILE A 256 80.00 40.91 -62.76
CA ILE A 256 81.17 41.19 -61.92
C ILE A 256 82.09 39.97 -61.76
N ALA A 257 81.66 38.75 -62.06
CA ALA A 257 82.44 37.54 -62.02
C ALA A 257 83.64 37.58 -63.02
N LYS A 258 83.57 38.44 -64.05
CA LYS A 258 84.65 38.65 -65.03
C LYS A 258 85.70 39.64 -64.52
N ILE A 259 85.47 40.33 -63.40
CA ILE A 259 86.37 41.39 -62.86
C ILE A 259 87.33 40.76 -61.84
N ASP A 260 86.88 39.82 -61.03
CA ASP A 260 87.68 39.21 -59.97
C ASP A 260 87.26 37.74 -59.73
N SER A 261 88.22 36.85 -59.45
CA SER A 261 88.08 35.42 -59.25
C SER A 261 87.25 35.06 -57.97
N GLU A 262 87.26 35.97 -56.97
CA GLU A 262 86.45 35.77 -55.78
C GLU A 262 84.97 35.81 -56.14
N TYR A 263 84.52 36.76 -56.99
CA TYR A 263 83.10 36.88 -57.38
C TYR A 263 82.70 35.74 -58.32
N ALA A 264 83.64 35.25 -59.17
CA ALA A 264 83.39 34.07 -59.99
C ALA A 264 83.10 32.85 -59.15
N THR A 265 83.85 32.63 -58.06
CA THR A 265 83.64 31.49 -57.17
C THR A 265 82.27 31.56 -56.48
N VAL A 266 81.80 32.78 -56.14
CA VAL A 266 80.45 32.94 -55.54
C VAL A 266 79.35 32.68 -56.57
N CYS A 267 79.55 33.11 -57.85
CA CYS A 267 78.61 32.85 -58.92
C CYS A 267 78.46 31.35 -59.19
N ASP A 268 79.62 30.62 -59.34
CA ASP A 268 79.60 29.17 -59.53
C ASP A 268 78.89 28.41 -58.39
N ARG A 269 79.06 28.88 -57.16
CA ARG A 269 78.39 28.29 -56.04
C ARG A 269 76.87 28.50 -56.12
N ILE A 270 76.39 29.70 -56.51
CA ILE A 270 74.95 29.97 -56.70
C ILE A 270 74.39 29.16 -57.84
N GLU A 271 75.17 29.00 -58.97
CA GLU A 271 74.73 28.13 -60.06
C GLU A 271 74.65 26.66 -59.66
N THR A 272 75.63 26.16 -58.88
CA THR A 272 75.56 24.79 -58.33
C THR A 272 74.32 24.64 -57.42
N LEU A 273 74.02 25.60 -56.49
CA LEU A 273 72.82 25.58 -55.64
C LEU A 273 71.53 25.61 -56.48
N ALA A 274 71.52 26.38 -57.60
CA ALA A 274 70.33 26.43 -58.44
C ALA A 274 70.08 25.07 -59.13
N VAL A 275 71.14 24.36 -59.62
CA VAL A 275 71.01 23.01 -60.15
C VAL A 275 70.55 22.02 -59.09
N ASP A 276 71.12 22.09 -57.87
CA ASP A 276 70.73 21.20 -56.79
C ASP A 276 69.24 21.43 -56.37
N VAL A 277 68.77 22.69 -56.36
CA VAL A 277 67.37 23.01 -56.07
C VAL A 277 66.42 22.59 -57.18
N ASP A 278 66.85 22.70 -58.47
CA ASP A 278 66.05 22.19 -59.60
C ASP A 278 65.94 20.67 -59.54
N ASP A 279 66.99 19.89 -59.21
CA ASP A 279 66.99 18.44 -59.05
C ASP A 279 66.08 18.00 -57.90
N VAL A 280 66.14 18.70 -56.73
CA VAL A 280 65.22 18.43 -55.61
C VAL A 280 63.78 18.74 -55.99
N SER A 281 63.56 19.80 -56.78
CA SER A 281 62.21 20.16 -57.24
C SER A 281 61.63 19.12 -58.18
N GLU A 282 62.46 18.59 -59.11
CA GLU A 282 62.06 17.51 -59.98
C GLU A 282 61.77 16.21 -59.22
N THR A 283 62.59 15.88 -58.20
CA THR A 283 62.36 14.74 -57.33
C THR A 283 61.02 14.88 -56.56
N ILE A 284 60.68 16.06 -56.02
CA ILE A 284 59.43 16.30 -55.35
C ILE A 284 58.25 16.24 -56.32
N SER A 285 58.43 16.73 -57.56
CA SER A 285 57.43 16.64 -58.62
C SER A 285 57.12 15.19 -58.96
N ASP A 286 58.16 14.40 -59.19
CA ASP A 286 58.01 12.97 -59.48
C ASP A 286 57.31 12.20 -58.33
N MET A 287 57.67 12.54 -57.10
CA MET A 287 56.96 11.98 -55.92
C MET A 287 55.51 12.37 -55.92
N THR A 288 55.16 13.58 -56.29
CA THR A 288 53.79 14.08 -56.32
C THR A 288 52.97 13.45 -57.44
N ASP A 289 53.57 13.31 -58.63
CA ASP A 289 52.87 12.72 -59.77
C ASP A 289 52.61 11.21 -59.64
N GLY A 290 53.36 10.53 -58.76
CA GLY A 290 53.13 9.14 -58.40
C GLY A 290 52.01 8.92 -57.36
N LEU A 291 51.47 9.99 -56.73
CA LEU A 291 50.45 9.90 -55.74
C LEU A 291 49.07 10.28 -56.32
N TYR A 292 48.14 9.34 -56.28
CA TYR A 292 46.76 9.54 -56.73
C TYR A 292 45.85 9.65 -55.53
N PHE A 293 45.08 10.74 -55.39
CA PHE A 293 44.06 10.96 -54.39
C PHE A 293 42.72 11.01 -55.10
N ASP A 294 41.79 10.11 -54.66
CA ASP A 294 40.44 10.04 -55.19
C ASP A 294 39.47 10.68 -54.15
N GLU A 295 38.95 11.86 -54.49
CA GLU A 295 38.01 12.58 -53.69
C GLU A 295 36.68 11.80 -53.50
N ASN A 296 36.20 11.08 -54.50
CA ASN A 296 34.98 10.30 -54.44
C ASN A 296 35.15 9.13 -53.46
N GLU A 297 36.30 8.46 -53.47
CA GLU A 297 36.61 7.37 -52.54
C GLU A 297 36.69 7.86 -51.09
N ALA A 298 37.18 9.07 -50.85
CA ALA A 298 37.23 9.71 -49.56
C ALA A 298 35.79 10.02 -49.05
N GLU A 299 34.99 10.64 -49.91
CA GLU A 299 33.59 10.99 -49.59
C GLU A 299 32.72 9.73 -49.34
N GLU A 300 32.86 8.70 -50.17
CA GLU A 300 32.17 7.42 -49.95
C GLU A 300 32.55 6.77 -48.60
N THR A 301 33.84 6.83 -48.26
CA THR A 301 34.33 6.27 -46.97
C THR A 301 33.77 7.02 -45.78
N GLU A 302 33.74 8.36 -45.80
CA GLU A 302 33.17 9.16 -44.73
C GLU A 302 31.64 8.97 -44.63
N ASN A 303 30.92 9.01 -45.75
CA ASN A 303 29.45 8.77 -45.76
C ASN A 303 29.09 7.39 -45.18
N ARG A 304 29.92 6.37 -45.50
CA ARG A 304 29.70 5.02 -44.98
C ARG A 304 30.00 4.91 -43.49
N LEU A 305 31.02 5.60 -42.97
CA LEU A 305 31.34 5.70 -41.57
C LEU A 305 30.25 6.46 -40.80
N ASP A 306 29.74 7.56 -41.35
CA ASP A 306 28.65 8.32 -40.74
C ASP A 306 27.36 7.49 -40.60
N LEU A 307 27.04 6.68 -41.63
CA LEU A 307 25.95 5.72 -41.57
C LEU A 307 26.18 4.71 -40.42
N TYR A 308 27.40 4.17 -40.33
CA TYR A 308 27.76 3.24 -39.27
C TYR A 308 27.60 3.87 -37.88
N HIS A 309 28.10 5.07 -37.68
CA HIS A 309 27.97 5.81 -36.42
C HIS A 309 26.51 6.15 -36.05
N SER A 310 25.70 6.46 -37.07
CA SER A 310 24.26 6.75 -36.82
C SER A 310 23.52 5.52 -36.33
N LEU A 311 23.79 4.36 -36.92
CA LEU A 311 23.18 3.09 -36.51
C LEU A 311 23.69 2.61 -35.14
N LYS A 312 24.99 2.80 -34.86
CA LYS A 312 25.56 2.51 -33.54
C LYS A 312 24.92 3.33 -32.44
N ARG A 313 24.65 4.60 -32.67
CA ARG A 313 23.99 5.49 -31.69
C ARG A 313 22.55 5.08 -31.43
N LYS A 314 21.84 4.50 -32.41
CA LYS A 314 20.45 4.12 -32.32
C LYS A 314 20.25 2.70 -31.76
N TYR A 315 21.07 1.73 -32.21
CA TYR A 315 20.73 0.31 -32.09
C TYR A 315 21.76 -0.56 -31.36
N GLY A 316 23.01 -0.08 -31.14
CA GLY A 316 24.01 -0.86 -30.42
C GLY A 316 25.44 -0.32 -30.63
N LYS A 317 26.38 -0.65 -29.76
CA LYS A 317 27.72 -0.08 -29.74
C LYS A 317 28.65 -0.66 -30.82
N ASN A 318 28.32 -1.79 -31.40
CA ASN A 318 29.09 -2.51 -32.40
C ASN A 318 28.18 -3.34 -33.31
N TYR A 319 28.75 -3.93 -34.35
CA TYR A 319 28.04 -4.78 -35.31
C TYR A 319 27.23 -5.90 -34.62
N ALA A 320 27.85 -6.62 -33.67
CA ALA A 320 27.22 -7.74 -33.00
C ALA A 320 25.99 -7.32 -32.19
N GLU A 321 26.06 -6.19 -31.49
CA GLU A 321 24.91 -5.63 -30.74
C GLU A 321 23.78 -5.17 -31.66
N ILE A 322 24.11 -4.56 -32.82
CA ILE A 322 23.13 -4.16 -33.84
C ILE A 322 22.42 -5.40 -34.40
N GLN A 323 23.16 -6.48 -34.69
CA GLN A 323 22.60 -7.73 -35.21
C GLN A 323 21.73 -8.44 -34.13
N ALA A 324 22.17 -8.43 -32.88
CA ALA A 324 21.38 -8.95 -31.77
C ALA A 324 20.08 -8.16 -31.58
N TYR A 325 20.15 -6.82 -31.72
CA TYR A 325 18.98 -5.97 -31.69
C TYR A 325 18.03 -6.25 -32.86
N LEU A 326 18.57 -6.38 -34.07
CA LEU A 326 17.79 -6.75 -35.27
C LEU A 326 17.05 -8.08 -35.06
N THR A 327 17.73 -9.10 -34.56
CA THR A 327 17.13 -10.40 -34.27
C THR A 327 15.96 -10.25 -33.29
N LYS A 328 16.17 -9.51 -32.20
CA LYS A 328 15.16 -9.27 -31.18
C LYS A 328 13.92 -8.55 -31.73
N ILE A 329 14.14 -7.49 -32.55
CA ILE A 329 13.00 -6.73 -33.11
C ILE A 329 12.28 -7.51 -34.20
N ARG A 330 12.93 -8.40 -34.91
CA ARG A 330 12.28 -9.33 -35.84
C ARG A 330 11.38 -10.33 -35.12
N GLU A 331 11.91 -10.97 -34.07
CA GLU A 331 11.10 -11.87 -33.25
C GLU A 331 9.86 -11.15 -32.69
N GLU A 332 10.03 -9.91 -32.22
CA GLU A 332 8.92 -9.08 -31.73
C GLU A 332 7.92 -8.73 -32.84
N TYR A 333 8.43 -8.38 -34.05
CA TYR A 333 7.60 -8.07 -35.21
C TYR A 333 6.79 -9.30 -35.65
N ASP A 334 7.46 -10.45 -35.81
CA ASP A 334 6.81 -11.71 -36.24
C ASP A 334 5.72 -12.13 -35.23
N LEU A 335 6.01 -11.99 -33.92
CA LEU A 335 5.07 -12.28 -32.87
C LEU A 335 3.84 -11.34 -32.92
N LEU A 336 4.04 -10.04 -33.21
CA LEU A 336 2.96 -9.06 -33.34
C LEU A 336 2.21 -9.18 -34.67
N ALA A 337 2.87 -9.57 -35.77
CA ALA A 337 2.25 -9.71 -37.08
C ALA A 337 1.38 -10.98 -37.19
N ASP A 338 1.75 -12.08 -36.52
CA ASP A 338 0.98 -13.32 -36.48
C ASP A 338 -0.26 -13.25 -35.53
N CYS A 339 -0.46 -12.07 -34.91
CA CYS A 339 -1.35 -11.91 -33.78
C CYS A 339 -2.81 -11.64 -34.09
N GLU A 340 -3.22 -11.34 -35.30
CA GLU A 340 -4.65 -11.06 -35.57
C GLU A 340 -5.53 -12.26 -35.22
N GLY A 341 -5.07 -13.45 -35.55
CA GLY A 341 -5.76 -14.68 -35.17
C GLY A 341 -5.70 -14.97 -33.68
N GLN A 342 -4.53 -14.78 -33.04
CA GLN A 342 -4.36 -15.05 -31.59
C GLN A 342 -5.08 -14.01 -30.72
N TYR A 343 -5.04 -12.75 -31.10
CA TYR A 343 -5.79 -11.68 -30.38
C TYR A 343 -7.29 -11.92 -30.41
N ALA A 344 -7.85 -12.28 -31.58
CA ALA A 344 -9.27 -12.60 -31.70
C ALA A 344 -9.67 -13.82 -30.84
N ILE A 345 -8.80 -14.85 -30.80
CA ILE A 345 -9.02 -16.05 -29.96
C ILE A 345 -8.99 -15.66 -28.48
N LEU A 346 -7.96 -14.93 -28.02
CA LEU A 346 -7.84 -14.52 -26.62
C LEU A 346 -8.95 -13.56 -26.19
N THR A 347 -9.40 -12.68 -27.08
CA THR A 347 -10.55 -11.80 -26.80
C THR A 347 -11.84 -12.60 -26.64
N ALA A 348 -12.07 -13.59 -27.50
CA ALA A 348 -13.22 -14.46 -27.40
C ALA A 348 -13.17 -15.35 -26.13
N GLU A 349 -11.99 -15.80 -25.73
CA GLU A 349 -11.78 -16.53 -24.46
C GLU A 349 -12.04 -15.62 -23.25
N MET A 350 -11.54 -14.38 -23.28
CA MET A 350 -11.79 -13.37 -22.26
C MET A 350 -13.29 -13.08 -22.08
N GLU A 351 -14.04 -12.94 -23.17
CA GLU A 351 -15.49 -12.74 -23.10
C GLU A 351 -16.21 -13.94 -22.46
N LYS A 352 -15.82 -15.16 -22.83
CA LYS A 352 -16.38 -16.40 -22.22
C LYS A 352 -16.03 -16.47 -20.74
N LEU A 353 -14.80 -16.11 -20.37
CA LEU A 353 -14.33 -16.11 -19.01
C LEU A 353 -15.04 -15.05 -18.17
N ASN A 354 -15.23 -13.86 -18.70
CA ASN A 354 -16.00 -12.79 -18.05
C ASN A 354 -17.45 -13.22 -17.77
N LYS A 355 -18.10 -13.93 -18.68
CA LYS A 355 -19.44 -14.49 -18.45
C LYS A 355 -19.44 -15.52 -17.33
N LYS A 356 -18.43 -16.39 -17.25
CA LYS A 356 -18.28 -17.36 -16.14
C LYS A 356 -18.06 -16.64 -14.80
N ILE A 357 -17.17 -15.66 -14.76
CA ILE A 357 -16.90 -14.84 -13.56
C ILE A 357 -18.20 -14.18 -13.09
N PHE A 358 -18.94 -13.54 -14.00
CA PHE A 358 -20.21 -12.90 -13.66
C PHE A 358 -21.24 -13.89 -13.13
N ALA A 359 -21.34 -15.09 -13.74
CA ALA A 359 -22.25 -16.14 -13.28
C ALA A 359 -21.91 -16.62 -11.86
N VAL A 360 -20.62 -16.77 -11.52
CA VAL A 360 -20.18 -17.11 -10.16
C VAL A 360 -20.45 -15.97 -9.19
N CYS A 361 -20.15 -14.73 -9.55
CA CYS A 361 -20.48 -13.55 -8.76
C CYS A 361 -21.98 -13.47 -8.48
N LYS A 362 -22.83 -13.74 -9.47
CA LYS A 362 -24.29 -13.75 -9.29
C LYS A 362 -24.73 -14.82 -8.28
N LYS A 363 -24.17 -16.04 -8.34
CA LYS A 363 -24.45 -17.09 -7.34
C LYS A 363 -24.06 -16.65 -5.93
N ILE A 364 -22.89 -15.99 -5.79
CA ILE A 364 -22.43 -15.41 -4.52
C ILE A 364 -23.43 -14.38 -4.02
N THR A 365 -23.86 -13.45 -4.88
CA THR A 365 -24.85 -12.42 -4.54
C THR A 365 -26.19 -13.01 -4.12
N GLU A 366 -26.69 -14.01 -4.84
CA GLU A 366 -27.96 -14.70 -4.51
C GLU A 366 -27.87 -15.40 -3.15
N LEU A 367 -26.76 -16.06 -2.86
CA LEU A 367 -26.51 -16.69 -1.55
C LEU A 367 -26.44 -15.64 -0.44
N ARG A 368 -25.73 -14.53 -0.66
CA ARG A 368 -25.64 -13.42 0.28
C ARG A 368 -27.00 -12.77 0.55
N LYS A 369 -27.78 -12.52 -0.49
CA LYS A 369 -29.14 -11.96 -0.35
C LYS A 369 -30.04 -12.88 0.47
N LYS A 370 -30.04 -14.19 0.17
CA LYS A 370 -30.83 -15.17 0.90
C LYS A 370 -30.44 -15.24 2.37
N GLN A 371 -29.17 -15.47 2.66
CA GLN A 371 -28.69 -15.61 4.04
C GLN A 371 -28.69 -14.27 4.79
N GLY A 372 -28.46 -13.17 4.07
CA GLY A 372 -28.55 -11.81 4.61
C GLY A 372 -29.97 -11.47 5.05
N PHE A 373 -30.98 -11.86 4.30
CA PHE A 373 -32.39 -11.68 4.71
C PHE A 373 -32.72 -12.46 6.00
N GLU A 374 -32.31 -13.71 6.08
CA GLU A 374 -32.49 -14.53 7.29
C GLU A 374 -31.74 -13.94 8.49
N PHE A 375 -30.52 -13.47 8.26
CA PHE A 375 -29.72 -12.79 9.29
C PHE A 375 -30.42 -11.50 9.78
N CYS A 376 -30.88 -10.65 8.87
CA CYS A 376 -31.61 -9.44 9.22
C CYS A 376 -32.87 -9.73 10.05
N HIS A 377 -33.60 -10.77 9.69
CA HIS A 377 -34.78 -11.21 10.44
C HIS A 377 -34.40 -11.61 11.88
N ARG A 378 -33.38 -12.48 12.03
CA ARG A 378 -32.91 -12.91 13.37
C ARG A 378 -32.44 -11.73 14.22
N VAL A 379 -31.65 -10.80 13.66
CA VAL A 379 -31.19 -9.59 14.36
C VAL A 379 -32.37 -8.71 14.76
N THR A 380 -33.38 -8.55 13.89
CA THR A 380 -34.57 -7.74 14.19
C THR A 380 -35.38 -8.34 15.36
N GLU A 381 -35.57 -9.66 15.36
CA GLU A 381 -36.23 -10.33 16.49
C GLU A 381 -35.43 -10.18 17.80
N GLU A 382 -34.12 -10.25 17.71
CA GLU A 382 -33.22 -10.01 18.85
C GLU A 382 -33.36 -8.59 19.39
N LEU A 383 -33.44 -7.60 18.53
CA LEU A 383 -33.61 -6.19 18.88
C LEU A 383 -34.93 -5.90 19.62
N LYS A 384 -36.02 -6.60 19.25
CA LYS A 384 -37.31 -6.52 19.96
C LYS A 384 -37.16 -6.92 21.43
N THR A 385 -36.35 -7.96 21.73
CA THR A 385 -36.07 -8.38 23.10
C THR A 385 -35.24 -7.37 23.88
N LEU A 386 -34.48 -6.52 23.20
CA LEU A 386 -33.63 -5.46 23.74
C LEU A 386 -34.33 -4.10 23.84
N ASN A 387 -35.68 -4.11 23.84
CA ASN A 387 -36.53 -2.91 23.94
C ASN A 387 -36.42 -1.94 22.74
N ILE A 388 -36.11 -2.48 21.53
CA ILE A 388 -36.19 -1.73 20.28
C ILE A 388 -37.28 -2.41 19.43
N ALA A 389 -38.51 -2.31 19.87
CA ALA A 389 -39.65 -3.07 19.32
C ALA A 389 -39.96 -2.72 17.86
N SER A 390 -39.69 -1.49 17.43
CA SER A 390 -39.92 -0.98 16.08
C SER A 390 -38.70 -1.04 15.18
N ALA A 391 -37.62 -1.69 15.64
CA ALA A 391 -36.39 -1.79 14.87
C ALA A 391 -36.61 -2.41 13.51
N GLN A 392 -35.98 -1.81 12.52
CA GLN A 392 -35.86 -2.35 11.17
C GLN A 392 -34.38 -2.47 10.81
N PHE A 393 -33.98 -3.63 10.33
CA PHE A 393 -32.62 -3.88 9.86
C PHE A 393 -32.67 -4.56 8.51
N ALA A 394 -31.92 -4.02 7.55
CA ALA A 394 -31.80 -4.57 6.20
C ALA A 394 -30.37 -4.39 5.67
N ILE A 395 -30.02 -5.18 4.68
CA ILE A 395 -28.77 -5.08 3.95
C ILE A 395 -29.10 -4.56 2.55
N ASP A 396 -28.57 -3.42 2.21
CA ASP A 396 -28.63 -2.86 0.85
C ASP A 396 -27.47 -3.40 0.03
N PHE A 397 -27.77 -3.88 -1.18
CA PHE A 397 -26.80 -4.42 -2.12
C PHE A 397 -26.71 -3.49 -3.33
N LYS A 398 -25.51 -3.05 -3.64
CA LYS A 398 -25.29 -2.30 -4.88
C LYS A 398 -25.50 -3.23 -6.08
N ASN A 399 -26.25 -2.74 -7.05
CA ASN A 399 -26.53 -3.51 -8.26
C ASN A 399 -25.36 -3.41 -9.24
N TYR A 400 -24.88 -4.56 -9.69
CA TYR A 400 -23.87 -4.73 -10.72
C TYR A 400 -24.43 -5.51 -11.90
N ASN A 401 -23.93 -5.22 -13.10
CA ASN A 401 -24.27 -5.89 -14.33
C ASN A 401 -23.04 -6.56 -14.95
N GLU A 402 -23.21 -7.22 -16.08
CA GLU A 402 -22.14 -7.95 -16.76
C GLU A 402 -20.98 -7.05 -17.19
N ALA A 403 -21.24 -5.78 -17.51
CA ALA A 403 -20.20 -4.81 -17.86
C ALA A 403 -19.30 -4.40 -16.67
N ASP A 404 -19.72 -4.72 -15.44
CA ASP A 404 -18.93 -4.42 -14.24
C ASP A 404 -17.95 -5.53 -13.85
N VAL A 405 -17.82 -6.60 -14.64
CA VAL A 405 -16.98 -7.78 -14.34
C VAL A 405 -15.52 -7.40 -14.05
N ASP A 406 -15.02 -6.32 -14.63
CA ASP A 406 -13.65 -5.83 -14.38
C ASP A 406 -13.44 -5.31 -12.95
N LYS A 407 -14.52 -5.04 -12.21
CA LYS A 407 -14.50 -4.67 -10.79
C LYS A 407 -14.48 -5.89 -9.85
N ALA A 408 -14.67 -7.10 -10.41
CA ALA A 408 -14.70 -8.32 -9.62
C ALA A 408 -13.36 -8.57 -8.92
N ASN A 409 -13.44 -8.93 -7.67
CA ASN A 409 -12.29 -9.28 -6.84
C ASN A 409 -12.55 -10.60 -6.09
N GLY A 410 -11.61 -11.04 -5.24
CA GLY A 410 -11.76 -12.29 -4.49
C GLY A 410 -13.02 -12.39 -3.59
N ASN A 411 -13.72 -11.27 -3.37
CA ASN A 411 -15.01 -11.22 -2.67
C ASN A 411 -16.22 -11.17 -3.62
N GLY A 412 -16.02 -11.20 -4.92
CA GLY A 412 -17.07 -11.01 -5.93
C GLY A 412 -17.24 -9.57 -6.34
N LEU A 413 -18.47 -9.19 -6.71
CA LEU A 413 -18.87 -7.85 -7.13
C LEU A 413 -19.61 -7.06 -6.05
N ASP A 414 -20.04 -7.74 -4.95
CA ASP A 414 -20.95 -7.11 -4.01
C ASP A 414 -20.28 -6.04 -3.16
N ASP A 415 -20.90 -4.86 -3.13
CA ASP A 415 -20.78 -3.86 -2.08
C ASP A 415 -22.08 -3.88 -1.27
N VAL A 416 -21.98 -3.93 0.04
CA VAL A 416 -23.13 -4.00 0.95
C VAL A 416 -23.12 -2.84 1.94
N CYS A 417 -24.32 -2.34 2.24
CA CYS A 417 -24.52 -1.33 3.28
C CYS A 417 -25.59 -1.81 4.26
N PHE A 418 -25.24 -1.88 5.54
CA PHE A 418 -26.18 -2.21 6.61
C PHE A 418 -27.04 -0.98 6.93
N MET A 419 -28.35 -1.13 6.75
CA MET A 419 -29.36 -0.11 6.93
C MET A 419 -30.17 -0.40 8.19
N PHE A 420 -30.34 0.59 9.04
CA PHE A 420 -31.05 0.44 10.31
C PHE A 420 -31.97 1.63 10.59
N SER A 421 -33.10 1.36 11.24
CA SER A 421 -33.96 2.34 11.88
C SER A 421 -34.43 1.77 13.22
N ALA A 422 -34.37 2.57 14.30
CA ALA A 422 -34.87 2.20 15.63
C ALA A 422 -36.38 2.45 15.77
N ASN A 423 -36.95 3.41 15.02
CA ASN A 423 -38.29 3.93 15.21
C ASN A 423 -39.20 3.59 14.02
N ALA A 424 -40.48 3.31 14.34
CA ALA A 424 -41.48 3.10 13.31
C ALA A 424 -41.73 4.41 12.52
N GLY A 425 -41.76 4.31 11.20
CA GLY A 425 -42.02 5.45 10.31
C GLY A 425 -40.80 6.32 9.99
N GLU A 426 -39.65 6.07 10.60
CA GLU A 426 -38.39 6.70 10.18
C GLU A 426 -37.74 5.92 9.04
N PRO A 427 -37.13 6.62 8.05
CA PRO A 427 -36.41 5.95 7.00
C PRO A 427 -35.16 5.24 7.54
N MET A 428 -34.88 4.04 7.04
CA MET A 428 -33.63 3.35 7.34
C MET A 428 -32.43 4.18 6.88
N LYS A 429 -31.40 4.24 7.72
CA LYS A 429 -30.14 4.97 7.45
C LYS A 429 -28.96 4.00 7.53
N PRO A 430 -27.87 4.28 6.79
CA PRO A 430 -26.61 3.56 7.01
C PRO A 430 -26.17 3.63 8.46
N LEU A 431 -25.62 2.53 9.00
CA LEU A 431 -25.20 2.45 10.41
C LEU A 431 -24.32 3.62 10.85
N GLY A 432 -23.43 4.10 10.00
CA GLY A 432 -22.55 5.24 10.28
C GLY A 432 -23.25 6.59 10.46
N LYS A 433 -24.58 6.67 10.23
CA LYS A 433 -25.39 7.89 10.39
C LYS A 433 -26.36 7.81 11.55
N ILE A 434 -26.24 6.80 12.42
CA ILE A 434 -27.09 6.63 13.61
C ILE A 434 -26.43 7.38 14.77
N ILE A 435 -27.23 8.15 15.53
CA ILE A 435 -26.72 9.14 16.51
C ILE A 435 -26.81 8.63 17.96
N SER A 436 -27.64 7.62 18.27
CA SER A 436 -27.87 7.17 19.65
C SER A 436 -26.87 6.11 20.10
N GLY A 437 -26.04 6.40 21.12
CA GLY A 437 -25.04 5.47 21.67
C GLY A 437 -25.66 4.19 22.23
N GLY A 438 -26.68 4.30 23.06
CA GLY A 438 -27.33 3.13 23.69
C GLY A 438 -28.09 2.23 22.71
N GLU A 439 -28.72 2.79 21.66
CA GLU A 439 -29.37 1.99 20.62
C GLU A 439 -28.32 1.26 19.77
N MET A 440 -27.22 1.92 19.45
CA MET A 440 -26.11 1.33 18.71
C MET A 440 -25.47 0.20 19.50
N SER A 441 -25.22 0.37 20.79
CA SER A 441 -24.64 -0.68 21.65
C SER A 441 -25.54 -1.91 21.72
N ARG A 442 -26.87 -1.72 21.85
CA ARG A 442 -27.84 -2.83 21.80
C ARG A 442 -27.96 -3.47 20.41
N PHE A 443 -27.90 -2.68 19.36
CA PHE A 443 -27.85 -3.20 17.99
C PHE A 443 -26.60 -4.08 17.79
N MET A 444 -25.44 -3.63 18.25
CA MET A 444 -24.20 -4.40 18.19
C MET A 444 -24.29 -5.68 19.04
N LEU A 445 -24.89 -5.59 20.23
CA LEU A 445 -25.16 -6.77 21.06
C LEU A 445 -26.05 -7.79 20.32
N ALA A 446 -27.10 -7.34 19.63
CA ALA A 446 -27.98 -8.20 18.85
C ALA A 446 -27.22 -8.90 17.71
N ILE A 447 -26.40 -8.16 16.96
CA ILE A 447 -25.53 -8.73 15.91
C ILE A 447 -24.57 -9.75 16.50
N LYS A 448 -23.85 -9.40 17.57
CA LYS A 448 -22.84 -10.30 18.19
C LYS A 448 -23.48 -11.56 18.78
N THR A 449 -24.70 -11.48 19.30
CA THR A 449 -25.45 -12.68 19.72
C THR A 449 -25.69 -13.65 18.57
N GLN A 450 -25.86 -13.15 17.33
CA GLN A 450 -26.05 -13.96 16.13
C GLN A 450 -24.73 -14.43 15.50
N LEU A 451 -23.60 -13.82 15.87
CA LEU A 451 -22.25 -14.11 15.34
C LEU A 451 -21.38 -14.94 16.28
N SER A 452 -21.94 -15.50 17.36
CA SER A 452 -21.19 -16.14 18.46
C SER A 452 -20.17 -17.21 18.05
N ASN A 453 -20.20 -17.70 16.81
CA ASN A 453 -19.26 -18.69 16.26
C ASN A 453 -18.24 -18.11 15.25
N VAL A 454 -18.20 -16.79 15.03
CA VAL A 454 -17.40 -16.15 13.95
C VAL A 454 -16.42 -15.12 14.54
N ASN A 455 -15.92 -15.33 15.75
CA ASN A 455 -15.14 -14.32 16.45
C ASN A 455 -13.67 -14.29 16.02
N GLU A 456 -13.28 -13.22 15.30
CA GLU A 456 -11.87 -12.82 15.10
C GLU A 456 -11.37 -11.84 16.19
N ILE A 457 -12.25 -11.32 17.06
CA ILE A 457 -11.95 -10.27 18.05
C ILE A 457 -11.94 -10.84 19.46
N SER A 458 -10.89 -10.51 20.22
CA SER A 458 -10.64 -11.09 21.53
C SER A 458 -11.48 -10.47 22.65
N THR A 459 -11.83 -9.18 22.53
CA THR A 459 -12.51 -8.40 23.60
C THR A 459 -13.54 -7.46 23.01
N TYR A 460 -14.76 -7.47 23.56
CA TYR A 460 -15.80 -6.49 23.27
C TYR A 460 -15.98 -5.56 24.46
N ILE A 461 -16.10 -4.27 24.18
CA ILE A 461 -16.39 -3.24 25.19
C ILE A 461 -17.71 -2.59 24.87
N PHE A 462 -18.65 -2.60 25.81
CA PHE A 462 -19.96 -1.99 25.68
C PHE A 462 -20.10 -0.80 26.63
N ASP A 463 -20.25 0.39 26.05
CA ASP A 463 -20.59 1.61 26.77
C ASP A 463 -22.07 1.94 26.56
N GLU A 464 -22.70 2.55 27.58
CA GLU A 464 -24.09 2.98 27.55
C GLU A 464 -25.09 1.89 27.13
N ILE A 465 -24.77 0.60 27.34
CA ILE A 465 -25.63 -0.52 26.96
C ILE A 465 -26.97 -0.50 27.69
N ASP A 466 -27.00 0.12 28.85
CA ASP A 466 -28.15 0.30 29.77
C ASP A 466 -28.87 1.64 29.57
N ALA A 467 -28.44 2.49 28.64
CA ALA A 467 -29.09 3.79 28.39
C ALA A 467 -30.55 3.61 27.91
N GLY A 468 -31.49 4.21 28.62
CA GLY A 468 -32.92 4.19 28.29
C GLY A 468 -33.63 2.86 28.51
N ILE A 469 -33.05 1.94 29.31
CA ILE A 469 -33.68 0.69 29.69
C ILE A 469 -33.75 0.54 31.23
N SER A 470 -34.62 -0.33 31.70
CA SER A 470 -34.76 -0.67 33.10
C SER A 470 -35.37 -2.05 33.30
N GLY A 471 -35.28 -2.56 34.50
CA GLY A 471 -36.01 -3.75 34.96
C GLY A 471 -35.83 -4.96 34.07
N LYS A 472 -36.94 -5.42 33.45
CA LYS A 472 -36.97 -6.65 32.65
C LYS A 472 -36.00 -6.63 31.43
N THR A 473 -35.88 -5.49 30.76
CA THR A 473 -34.99 -5.35 29.62
C THR A 473 -33.53 -5.40 30.03
N ALA A 474 -33.17 -4.76 31.16
CA ALA A 474 -31.82 -4.83 31.69
C ALA A 474 -31.39 -6.27 32.04
N LYS A 475 -32.32 -7.07 32.58
CA LYS A 475 -32.08 -8.50 32.83
C LYS A 475 -31.76 -9.24 31.51
N VAL A 476 -32.56 -9.03 30.46
CA VAL A 476 -32.32 -9.65 29.14
C VAL A 476 -30.98 -9.24 28.56
N VAL A 477 -30.61 -7.95 28.69
CA VAL A 477 -29.29 -7.46 28.24
C VAL A 477 -28.17 -8.17 29.01
N GLY A 478 -28.27 -8.26 30.34
CA GLY A 478 -27.28 -8.95 31.17
C GLY A 478 -27.13 -10.44 30.79
N GLU A 479 -28.27 -11.14 30.60
CA GLU A 479 -28.29 -12.54 30.17
C GLU A 479 -27.58 -12.73 28.80
N LYS A 480 -27.78 -11.80 27.85
CA LYS A 480 -27.12 -11.87 26.52
C LYS A 480 -25.62 -11.57 26.61
N LEU A 481 -25.23 -10.57 27.41
CA LEU A 481 -23.82 -10.31 27.68
C LEU A 481 -23.13 -11.54 28.26
N ALA A 482 -23.71 -12.15 29.30
CA ALA A 482 -23.19 -13.37 29.92
C ALA A 482 -23.10 -14.54 28.93
N ARG A 483 -24.03 -14.66 28.00
CA ARG A 483 -24.00 -15.69 26.96
C ARG A 483 -22.85 -15.51 25.98
N ILE A 484 -22.58 -14.29 25.51
CA ILE A 484 -21.46 -14.01 24.60
C ILE A 484 -20.14 -14.15 25.36
N ALA A 485 -20.13 -13.74 26.62
CA ALA A 485 -18.94 -13.76 27.49
C ALA A 485 -18.33 -15.16 27.70
N LYS A 486 -19.06 -16.24 27.43
CA LYS A 486 -18.51 -17.60 27.45
C LYS A 486 -17.35 -17.85 26.50
N ASN A 487 -17.40 -17.21 25.33
CA ASN A 487 -16.44 -17.46 24.27
C ASN A 487 -15.55 -16.26 23.97
N THR A 488 -15.87 -15.08 24.55
CA THR A 488 -15.18 -13.84 24.23
C THR A 488 -15.26 -12.91 25.44
N GLN A 489 -14.14 -12.33 25.84
CA GLN A 489 -14.13 -11.36 26.94
C GLN A 489 -15.04 -10.17 26.63
N ILE A 490 -15.87 -9.80 27.61
CA ILE A 490 -16.73 -8.61 27.56
C ILE A 490 -16.36 -7.68 28.71
N ILE A 491 -16.25 -6.40 28.41
CA ILE A 491 -16.16 -5.31 29.38
C ILE A 491 -17.39 -4.42 29.18
N ALA A 492 -18.26 -4.33 30.16
CA ALA A 492 -19.49 -3.54 30.09
C ALA A 492 -19.51 -2.43 31.16
N VAL A 493 -19.87 -1.22 30.75
CA VAL A 493 -20.12 -0.13 31.67
C VAL A 493 -21.61 -0.10 31.97
N SER A 494 -22.00 -0.22 33.26
CA SER A 494 -23.40 -0.20 33.66
C SER A 494 -23.61 0.42 35.03
N HIS A 495 -24.81 0.96 35.20
CA HIS A 495 -25.33 1.43 36.50
C HIS A 495 -26.54 0.63 36.99
N LEU A 496 -26.90 -0.46 36.27
CA LEU A 496 -28.04 -1.29 36.57
C LEU A 496 -27.65 -2.60 37.27
N ALA A 497 -28.25 -2.85 38.45
CA ALA A 497 -28.04 -4.06 39.23
C ALA A 497 -28.27 -5.34 38.41
N GLN A 498 -29.27 -5.34 37.49
CA GLN A 498 -29.60 -6.50 36.64
C GLN A 498 -28.49 -6.91 35.66
N ILE A 499 -27.60 -5.98 35.32
CA ILE A 499 -26.41 -6.26 34.48
C ILE A 499 -25.24 -6.64 35.38
N ALA A 500 -25.04 -5.90 36.48
CA ALA A 500 -23.96 -6.14 37.44
C ALA A 500 -24.00 -7.56 38.04
N VAL A 501 -25.18 -8.08 38.40
CA VAL A 501 -25.31 -9.46 38.91
C VAL A 501 -24.84 -10.55 37.95
N MET A 502 -24.79 -10.25 36.65
CA MET A 502 -24.33 -11.19 35.60
C MET A 502 -22.81 -11.15 35.40
N SER A 503 -22.07 -10.25 36.06
CA SER A 503 -20.61 -10.16 35.91
C SER A 503 -19.91 -11.42 36.43
N ASP A 504 -18.79 -11.77 35.85
CA ASP A 504 -17.80 -12.69 36.44
C ASP A 504 -16.89 -11.90 37.37
N ASP A 505 -16.37 -10.78 36.89
CA ASP A 505 -15.60 -9.80 37.67
C ASP A 505 -16.33 -8.44 37.65
N GLU A 506 -16.36 -7.78 38.81
CA GLU A 506 -16.96 -6.46 38.95
C GLU A 506 -15.96 -5.47 39.53
N PHE A 507 -15.91 -4.27 38.96
CA PHE A 507 -15.02 -3.19 39.37
C PHE A 507 -15.85 -1.95 39.75
N LEU A 508 -15.68 -1.48 40.98
CA LEU A 508 -16.29 -0.24 41.45
C LEU A 508 -15.40 0.95 41.11
N ILE A 509 -16.00 1.95 40.47
CA ILE A 509 -15.35 3.21 40.16
C ILE A 509 -15.93 4.30 41.08
N GLU A 510 -15.07 4.86 41.93
CA GLU A 510 -15.45 5.88 42.89
C GLU A 510 -14.65 7.16 42.72
N LYS A 511 -15.31 8.29 43.01
CA LYS A 511 -14.65 9.58 43.20
C LYS A 511 -14.36 9.82 44.65
N SER A 512 -13.15 10.23 44.95
CA SER A 512 -12.76 10.71 46.28
C SER A 512 -12.13 12.09 46.18
N GLU A 513 -12.35 12.94 47.14
CA GLU A 513 -11.61 14.19 47.28
C GLU A 513 -10.46 13.98 48.25
N VAL A 514 -9.25 14.21 47.80
CA VAL A 514 -8.02 14.15 48.59
C VAL A 514 -7.28 15.46 48.36
N ASP A 515 -6.95 16.19 49.41
CA ASP A 515 -6.23 17.47 49.37
C ASP A 515 -6.84 18.51 48.41
N GLY A 516 -8.18 18.58 48.32
CA GLY A 516 -8.89 19.50 47.43
C GLY A 516 -8.83 19.15 45.96
N LYS A 517 -8.37 17.95 45.61
CA LYS A 517 -8.36 17.40 44.25
C LYS A 517 -9.29 16.21 44.16
N THR A 518 -10.05 16.14 43.08
CA THR A 518 -10.88 14.97 42.77
C THR A 518 -10.01 13.88 42.15
N LEU A 519 -10.08 12.70 42.75
CA LEU A 519 -9.41 11.49 42.29
C LEU A 519 -10.43 10.40 41.97
N THR A 520 -10.27 9.74 40.84
CA THR A 520 -11.01 8.52 40.50
C THR A 520 -10.14 7.31 40.82
N LYS A 521 -10.70 6.38 41.58
CA LYS A 521 -10.09 5.10 41.92
C LYS A 521 -10.95 3.95 41.39
N VAL A 522 -10.32 2.83 41.11
CA VAL A 522 -10.96 1.61 40.61
C VAL A 522 -10.57 0.45 41.51
N TYR A 523 -11.56 -0.27 41.98
CA TYR A 523 -11.39 -1.39 42.92
C TYR A 523 -12.06 -2.65 42.36
N PRO A 524 -11.40 -3.80 42.30
CA PRO A 524 -12.07 -5.07 42.10
C PRO A 524 -12.93 -5.38 43.35
N LEU A 525 -14.12 -5.88 43.14
CA LEU A 525 -15.04 -6.22 44.22
C LEU A 525 -15.00 -7.72 44.53
N ASP A 526 -14.88 -8.06 45.82
CA ASP A 526 -15.11 -9.43 46.25
C ASP A 526 -16.62 -9.76 46.28
N GLU A 527 -16.99 -11.04 46.59
CA GLU A 527 -18.41 -11.47 46.60
C GLU A 527 -19.28 -10.67 47.60
N LYS A 528 -18.72 -10.21 48.73
CA LYS A 528 -19.43 -9.43 49.73
C LYS A 528 -19.59 -7.99 49.30
N GLU A 529 -18.52 -7.41 48.76
CA GLU A 529 -18.51 -6.05 48.24
C GLU A 529 -19.42 -5.95 47.01
N LYS A 530 -19.43 -6.97 46.13
CA LYS A 530 -20.40 -7.09 45.03
C LYS A 530 -21.83 -7.10 45.49
N LEU A 531 -22.17 -7.86 46.56
CA LEU A 531 -23.51 -7.83 47.12
C LEU A 531 -23.89 -6.42 47.61
N GLN A 532 -22.99 -5.73 48.30
CA GLN A 532 -23.20 -4.36 48.76
C GLN A 532 -23.40 -3.37 47.61
N GLU A 533 -22.60 -3.48 46.57
CA GLU A 533 -22.75 -2.63 45.40
C GLU A 533 -24.08 -2.87 44.68
N ILE A 534 -24.52 -4.12 44.56
CA ILE A 534 -25.85 -4.44 44.02
C ILE A 534 -26.96 -3.84 44.86
N VAL A 535 -26.87 -3.91 46.19
CA VAL A 535 -27.82 -3.23 47.12
C VAL A 535 -27.83 -1.73 46.86
N ARG A 536 -26.66 -1.10 46.70
CA ARG A 536 -26.54 0.32 46.38
C ARG A 536 -27.21 0.67 45.04
N LEU A 537 -26.96 -0.15 44.00
CA LEU A 537 -27.56 0.02 42.68
C LEU A 537 -29.09 -0.17 42.66
N LEU A 538 -29.64 -0.95 43.61
CA LEU A 538 -31.09 -1.11 43.81
C LEU A 538 -31.74 0.06 44.55
N GLY A 539 -30.98 1.05 44.99
CA GLY A 539 -31.49 2.23 45.71
C GLY A 539 -31.74 2.00 47.19
N GLY A 540 -30.99 1.11 47.84
CA GLY A 540 -31.17 0.57 49.17
C GLY A 540 -31.06 1.51 50.37
N ALA A 541 -31.10 2.83 50.18
CA ALA A 541 -30.99 3.79 51.29
C ALA A 541 -32.22 3.86 52.22
N ASN A 542 -33.39 3.34 51.82
CA ASN A 542 -34.66 3.46 52.60
C ASN A 542 -35.19 2.14 53.18
N ASP A 543 -34.70 0.98 52.73
CA ASP A 543 -35.13 -0.34 53.25
C ASP A 543 -34.03 -1.39 52.95
N GLU A 544 -32.97 -1.32 53.74
CA GLU A 544 -31.72 -2.08 53.54
C GLU A 544 -31.95 -3.61 53.58
N GLU A 545 -32.87 -4.08 54.44
CA GLU A 545 -33.17 -5.52 54.57
C GLU A 545 -33.90 -6.08 53.33
N TYR A 546 -34.82 -5.30 52.74
CA TYR A 546 -35.53 -5.71 51.53
C TYR A 546 -34.61 -5.68 50.32
N ALA A 547 -33.80 -4.63 50.19
CA ALA A 547 -32.82 -4.50 49.11
C ALA A 547 -31.76 -5.61 49.16
N LEU A 548 -31.31 -6.01 50.35
CA LEU A 548 -30.37 -7.10 50.53
C LEU A 548 -30.96 -8.45 50.05
N LYS A 549 -32.17 -8.78 50.51
CA LYS A 549 -32.86 -10.02 50.10
C LYS A 549 -33.09 -10.04 48.58
N HIS A 550 -33.43 -8.91 47.98
CA HIS A 550 -33.62 -8.80 46.54
C HIS A 550 -32.31 -8.95 45.79
N ALA A 551 -31.19 -8.36 46.27
CA ALA A 551 -29.88 -8.52 45.72
C ALA A 551 -29.39 -9.98 45.76
N GLU A 552 -29.60 -10.67 46.91
CA GLU A 552 -29.28 -12.09 47.04
C GLU A 552 -30.06 -12.97 46.05
N GLU A 553 -31.35 -12.65 45.86
CA GLU A 553 -32.20 -13.38 44.90
C GLU A 553 -31.76 -13.16 43.47
N LEU A 554 -31.41 -11.93 43.08
CA LEU A 554 -30.87 -11.61 41.75
C LEU A 554 -29.55 -12.35 41.48
N LEU A 555 -28.64 -12.37 42.45
CA LEU A 555 -27.37 -13.12 42.34
C LEU A 555 -27.59 -14.61 42.17
N LYS A 556 -28.57 -15.18 42.95
CA LYS A 556 -28.93 -16.59 42.81
C LYS A 556 -29.48 -16.89 41.42
N GLN A 557 -30.43 -16.08 40.92
CA GLN A 557 -30.99 -16.24 39.57
C GLN A 557 -29.92 -16.12 38.49
N ALA A 558 -28.97 -15.18 38.61
CA ALA A 558 -27.86 -15.01 37.71
C ALA A 558 -26.95 -16.24 37.67
N LYS A 559 -26.64 -16.83 38.83
CA LYS A 559 -25.85 -18.06 38.94
C LYS A 559 -26.57 -19.28 38.33
N GLU A 560 -27.87 -19.41 38.56
CA GLU A 560 -28.69 -20.45 37.96
C GLU A 560 -28.72 -20.31 36.42
N TYR A 561 -28.92 -19.09 35.90
CA TYR A 561 -28.88 -18.82 34.47
C TYR A 561 -27.53 -19.16 33.86
N LYS A 562 -26.43 -18.71 34.45
CA LYS A 562 -25.06 -19.02 33.97
C LYS A 562 -24.81 -20.52 33.92
N ASN A 563 -25.27 -21.27 34.93
CA ASN A 563 -25.16 -22.73 34.95
C ASN A 563 -26.01 -23.41 33.86
N SER A 564 -27.17 -22.83 33.49
CA SER A 564 -28.05 -23.37 32.45
C SER A 564 -27.54 -23.19 31.05
N ILE A 565 -26.70 -22.19 30.84
CA ILE A 565 -26.07 -21.93 29.55
C ILE A 565 -24.69 -22.59 29.42
N ASN A 566 -24.11 -23.12 30.50
CA ASN A 566 -22.89 -23.97 30.49
C ASN A 566 -23.24 -25.37 30.05
#